data_c3d0ccac12a595fcf80f6236443db6dc
#
_entry.id   c3d0ccac12a595fcf80f6236443db6dc
#
_cell.length_a   1.000
_cell.length_b   1.000
_cell.length_c   1.000
_cell.angle_alpha   90.00
_cell.angle_beta   90.00
_cell.angle_gamma   90.00
#
_symmetry.space_group_name_H-M   'P 1'
#
loop_
_entity.id
_entity.type
_entity.pdbx_description
1 polymer ?
#
loop_
_entity_poly.entity_id
_entity_poly.type
_entity_poly.pdbx_seq_one_letter_code
_entity_poly.pdbx_strand_id
1 'polypeptide(L)'
;MRKLIDANVILRYLLRDHQQMSEVARRIIENGAFTLPEVIAEVVYVLKGVYKIERHEIAGVLIEFLDDVIVENQNVVKEALFLFSETSLDFVDCILIARHRVLGDEIASFDKKLNKML
;
A
#
# COMPACT_ATOMS: atom_id res chain seq x y z
N MET A 1 19.39 12.99 -2.06
CA MET A 1 18.28 13.35 -1.19
C MET A 1 17.04 12.54 -1.55
N ARG A 2 16.40 11.95 -0.57
CA ARG A 2 15.18 11.16 -0.80
C ARG A 2 14.01 12.06 -1.12
N LYS A 3 13.19 11.61 -2.07
CA LYS A 3 11.98 12.34 -2.43
C LYS A 3 10.75 11.62 -1.91
N LEU A 4 9.81 12.39 -1.39
CA LEU A 4 8.47 11.88 -1.07
C LEU A 4 7.73 11.73 -2.41
N ILE A 5 7.20 10.54 -2.66
CA ILE A 5 6.53 10.24 -3.93
C ILE A 5 5.04 10.01 -3.72
N ASP A 6 4.26 10.39 -4.72
CA ASP A 6 2.81 10.20 -4.71
C ASP A 6 2.40 8.90 -5.41
N ALA A 7 1.11 8.65 -5.43
CA ALA A 7 0.56 7.43 -6.01
C ALA A 7 0.87 7.32 -7.51
N ASN A 8 0.88 8.43 -8.23
CA ASN A 8 1.10 8.37 -9.68
C ASN A 8 2.53 7.92 -10.02
N VAL A 9 3.53 8.37 -9.26
CA VAL A 9 4.90 7.90 -9.43
C VAL A 9 4.97 6.39 -9.20
N ILE A 10 4.33 5.90 -8.14
CA ILE A 10 4.30 4.47 -7.82
C ILE A 10 3.62 3.68 -8.92
N LEU A 11 2.46 4.16 -9.39
CA LEU A 11 1.71 3.48 -10.44
C LEU A 11 2.50 3.39 -11.74
N ARG A 12 3.19 4.48 -12.14
CA ARG A 12 4.03 4.44 -13.34
C ARG A 12 5.19 3.46 -13.19
N TYR A 13 5.75 3.39 -12.00
CA TYR A 13 6.83 2.43 -11.71
C TYR A 13 6.33 0.97 -11.78
N LEU A 14 5.19 0.69 -11.19
CA LEU A 14 4.67 -0.68 -11.12
C LEU A 14 4.08 -1.16 -12.43
N LEU A 15 3.30 -0.32 -13.11
CA LEU A 15 2.54 -0.73 -14.30
C LEU A 15 3.36 -0.71 -15.58
N ARG A 16 4.33 0.18 -15.66
CA ARG A 16 5.20 0.33 -16.85
C ARG A 16 4.41 0.51 -18.13
N ASP A 17 3.25 1.13 -18.03
CA ASP A 17 2.33 1.33 -19.15
C ASP A 17 2.60 2.63 -19.92
N HIS A 18 3.54 3.44 -19.46
CA HIS A 18 3.96 4.68 -20.11
C HIS A 18 5.47 4.77 -20.07
N GLN A 19 6.12 4.41 -21.17
CA GLN A 19 7.57 4.22 -21.21
C GLN A 19 8.38 5.35 -20.60
N GLN A 20 8.10 6.60 -20.99
CA GLN A 20 8.87 7.76 -20.56
C GLN A 20 8.63 8.05 -19.06
N MET A 21 7.39 8.06 -18.63
CA MET A 21 7.06 8.31 -17.22
C MET A 21 7.52 7.17 -16.31
N SER A 22 7.46 5.93 -16.80
CA SER A 22 7.93 4.77 -16.05
C SER A 22 9.45 4.84 -15.83
N GLU A 23 10.18 5.30 -16.84
CA GLU A 23 11.64 5.46 -16.72
C GLU A 23 12.00 6.57 -15.73
N VAL A 24 11.28 7.69 -15.74
CA VAL A 24 11.48 8.76 -14.78
C VAL A 24 11.17 8.27 -13.36
N ALA A 25 10.06 7.53 -13.19
CA ALA A 25 9.68 6.97 -11.90
C ALA A 25 10.75 6.01 -11.38
N ARG A 26 11.29 5.16 -12.24
CA ARG A 26 12.35 4.22 -11.90
C ARG A 26 13.59 4.95 -11.37
N ARG A 27 14.00 6.02 -12.04
CA ARG A 27 15.16 6.81 -11.60
C ARG A 27 14.92 7.47 -10.25
N ILE A 28 13.73 8.02 -10.04
CA ILE A 28 13.37 8.64 -8.76
C ILE A 28 13.49 7.61 -7.63
N ILE A 29 12.96 6.41 -7.85
CA ILE A 29 12.95 5.36 -6.83
C ILE A 29 14.36 4.83 -6.59
N GLU A 30 15.16 4.63 -7.63
CA GLU A 30 16.54 4.17 -7.50
C GLU A 30 17.43 5.16 -6.75
N ASN A 31 17.13 6.46 -6.86
CA ASN A 31 17.89 7.51 -6.17
C ASN A 31 17.44 7.71 -4.72
N GLY A 32 16.51 6.91 -4.25
CA GLY A 32 15.99 6.98 -2.89
C GLY A 32 14.68 7.73 -2.81
N ALA A 33 13.62 7.00 -2.50
CA ALA A 33 12.28 7.55 -2.37
C ALA A 33 11.64 7.07 -1.08
N PHE A 34 10.72 7.87 -0.56
CA PHE A 34 9.90 7.46 0.57
C PHE A 34 8.45 7.82 0.29
N THR A 35 7.54 7.15 0.99
CA THR A 35 6.12 7.39 0.83
C THR A 35 5.38 7.15 2.15
N LEU A 36 4.08 7.31 2.13
CA LEU A 36 3.23 7.26 3.31
C LEU A 36 2.19 6.16 3.17
N PRO A 37 1.68 5.62 4.30
CA PRO A 37 0.60 4.63 4.23
C PRO A 37 -0.61 5.13 3.45
N GLU A 38 -0.95 6.42 3.56
CA GLU A 38 -2.04 7.03 2.81
C GLU A 38 -1.84 6.95 1.31
N VAL A 39 -0.60 7.10 0.85
CA VAL A 39 -0.26 6.99 -0.57
C VAL A 39 -0.38 5.55 -1.04
N ILE A 40 0.07 4.60 -0.22
CA ILE A 40 -0.11 3.17 -0.54
C ILE A 40 -1.60 2.83 -0.64
N ALA A 41 -2.43 3.38 0.25
CA ALA A 41 -3.87 3.17 0.21
C ALA A 41 -4.46 3.64 -1.12
N GLU A 42 -4.02 4.79 -1.60
CA GLU A 42 -4.47 5.32 -2.89
C GLU A 42 -4.06 4.40 -4.05
N VAL A 43 -2.82 3.89 -4.02
CA VAL A 43 -2.33 2.95 -5.02
C VAL A 43 -3.20 1.69 -5.03
N VAL A 44 -3.49 1.12 -3.86
CA VAL A 44 -4.35 -0.06 -3.74
C VAL A 44 -5.72 0.22 -4.35
N TYR A 45 -6.30 1.36 -4.02
CA TYR A 45 -7.61 1.75 -4.52
C TYR A 45 -7.63 1.82 -6.06
N VAL A 46 -6.61 2.44 -6.65
CA VAL A 46 -6.51 2.57 -8.11
C VAL A 46 -6.28 1.22 -8.78
N LEU A 47 -5.35 0.41 -8.24
CA LEU A 47 -5.08 -0.91 -8.82
C LEU A 47 -6.32 -1.79 -8.81
N LYS A 48 -7.09 -1.75 -7.74
CA LYS A 48 -8.30 -2.55 -7.63
C LYS A 48 -9.45 -1.98 -8.46
N GLY A 49 -9.71 -0.68 -8.34
CA GLY A 49 -10.89 -0.05 -8.93
C GLY A 49 -10.77 0.27 -10.41
N VAL A 50 -9.62 0.78 -10.83
CA VAL A 50 -9.37 1.18 -12.22
C VAL A 50 -8.82 0.04 -13.05
N TYR A 51 -7.78 -0.62 -12.54
CA TYR A 51 -7.07 -1.67 -13.28
C TYR A 51 -7.65 -3.06 -13.04
N LYS A 52 -8.60 -3.20 -12.12
CA LYS A 52 -9.29 -4.47 -11.84
C LYS A 52 -8.35 -5.60 -11.46
N ILE A 53 -7.27 -5.27 -10.75
CA ILE A 53 -6.32 -6.26 -10.29
C ILE A 53 -6.84 -6.92 -9.02
N GLU A 54 -6.65 -8.23 -8.89
CA GLU A 54 -7.09 -9.02 -7.76
C GLU A 54 -6.35 -8.65 -6.48
N ARG A 55 -7.03 -8.76 -5.34
CA ARG A 55 -6.50 -8.42 -4.02
C ARG A 55 -5.18 -9.12 -3.72
N HIS A 56 -5.11 -10.41 -4.03
CA HIS A 56 -3.92 -11.21 -3.77
C HIS A 56 -2.72 -10.72 -4.58
N GLU A 57 -2.94 -10.39 -5.83
CA GLU A 57 -1.89 -9.87 -6.71
C GLU A 57 -1.45 -8.47 -6.27
N ILE A 58 -2.39 -7.60 -5.90
CA ILE A 58 -2.09 -6.25 -5.39
C ILE A 58 -1.17 -6.37 -4.16
N ALA A 59 -1.55 -7.23 -3.22
CA ALA A 59 -0.78 -7.41 -1.99
C ALA A 59 0.64 -7.89 -2.29
N GLY A 60 0.77 -8.89 -3.16
CA GLY A 60 2.08 -9.44 -3.51
C GLY A 60 2.99 -8.42 -4.17
N VAL A 61 2.48 -7.66 -5.13
CA VAL A 61 3.23 -6.63 -5.84
C VAL A 61 3.68 -5.52 -4.88
N LEU A 62 2.78 -5.06 -4.01
CA LEU A 62 3.11 -3.96 -3.10
C LEU A 62 4.02 -4.39 -1.96
N ILE A 63 3.88 -5.61 -1.44
CA ILE A 63 4.82 -6.11 -0.43
C ILE A 63 6.23 -6.13 -1.02
N GLU A 64 6.37 -6.60 -2.24
CA GLU A 64 7.66 -6.60 -2.95
C GLU A 64 8.17 -5.17 -3.16
N PHE A 65 7.28 -4.24 -3.54
CA PHE A 65 7.62 -2.84 -3.74
C PHE A 65 8.18 -2.18 -2.47
N LEU A 66 7.75 -2.62 -1.29
CA LEU A 66 8.26 -2.07 -0.03
C LEU A 66 9.75 -2.31 0.18
N ASP A 67 10.37 -3.21 -0.58
CA ASP A 67 11.81 -3.38 -0.56
C ASP A 67 12.55 -2.27 -1.33
N ASP A 68 11.84 -1.57 -2.22
CA ASP A 68 12.44 -0.56 -3.10
C ASP A 68 12.31 0.86 -2.55
N VAL A 69 11.43 1.09 -1.58
CA VAL A 69 11.16 2.41 -1.01
C VAL A 69 11.07 2.34 0.51
N ILE A 70 11.24 3.50 1.14
CA ILE A 70 11.00 3.60 2.59
C ILE A 70 9.55 4.05 2.77
N VAL A 71 8.82 3.35 3.63
CA VAL A 71 7.43 3.69 3.96
C VAL A 71 7.34 3.91 5.46
N GLU A 72 6.69 5.00 5.83
CA GLU A 72 6.38 5.25 7.24
C GLU A 72 5.54 4.10 7.79
N ASN A 73 5.92 3.60 8.98
CA ASN A 73 5.25 2.46 9.61
C ASN A 73 5.19 1.22 8.69
N GLN A 74 6.32 0.85 8.10
CA GLN A 74 6.41 -0.22 7.12
C GLN A 74 5.80 -1.54 7.60
N ASN A 75 5.99 -1.90 8.87
CA ASN A 75 5.44 -3.15 9.40
C ASN A 75 3.91 -3.13 9.45
N VAL A 76 3.32 -1.96 9.71
CA VAL A 76 1.87 -1.78 9.66
C VAL A 76 1.38 -1.96 8.23
N VAL A 77 2.07 -1.35 7.27
CA VAL A 77 1.67 -1.45 5.86
C VAL A 77 1.77 -2.89 5.35
N LYS A 78 2.83 -3.61 5.71
CA LYS A 78 2.98 -5.02 5.35
C LYS A 78 1.84 -5.87 5.91
N GLU A 79 1.52 -5.69 7.18
CA GLU A 79 0.43 -6.45 7.80
C GLU A 79 -0.91 -6.08 7.15
N ALA A 80 -1.13 -4.79 6.84
CA ALA A 80 -2.34 -4.37 6.17
C ALA A 80 -2.49 -5.00 4.77
N LEU A 81 -1.40 -5.08 4.02
CA LEU A 81 -1.41 -5.72 2.70
C LEU A 81 -1.70 -7.21 2.81
N PHE A 82 -1.12 -7.88 3.81
CA PHE A 82 -1.41 -9.28 4.07
C PHE A 82 -2.91 -9.48 4.39
N LEU A 83 -3.45 -8.66 5.29
CA LEU A 83 -4.87 -8.70 5.62
C LEU A 83 -5.77 -8.43 4.41
N PHE A 84 -5.34 -7.50 3.56
CA PHE A 84 -6.07 -7.19 2.34
C PHE A 84 -6.18 -8.41 1.42
N SER A 85 -5.10 -9.21 1.33
CA SER A 85 -5.12 -10.44 0.52
C SER A 85 -6.02 -11.53 1.12
N GLU A 86 -6.20 -11.54 2.43
CA GLU A 86 -6.88 -12.63 3.14
C GLU A 86 -8.33 -12.31 3.51
N THR A 87 -8.77 -11.07 3.31
CA THR A 87 -10.12 -10.64 3.72
C THR A 87 -10.82 -9.91 2.57
N SER A 88 -12.06 -9.52 2.81
CA SER A 88 -12.82 -8.67 1.89
C SER A 88 -12.91 -7.23 2.39
N LEU A 89 -12.12 -6.87 3.40
CA LEU A 89 -12.14 -5.54 3.99
C LEU A 89 -11.45 -4.51 3.09
N ASP A 90 -11.87 -3.25 3.16
CA ASP A 90 -11.19 -2.16 2.50
C ASP A 90 -9.78 -2.00 3.07
N PHE A 91 -8.86 -1.49 2.26
CA PHE A 91 -7.48 -1.38 2.69
C PHE A 91 -7.30 -0.48 3.92
N VAL A 92 -8.07 0.62 4.01
CA VAL A 92 -8.00 1.49 5.19
C VAL A 92 -8.41 0.73 6.45
N ASP A 93 -9.43 -0.13 6.37
CA ASP A 93 -9.81 -0.98 7.50
C ASP A 93 -8.69 -1.97 7.85
N CYS A 94 -8.00 -2.48 6.84
CA CYS A 94 -6.84 -3.34 7.06
C CYS A 94 -5.72 -2.59 7.77
N ILE A 95 -5.52 -1.31 7.46
CA ILE A 95 -4.54 -0.47 8.18
C ILE A 95 -4.93 -0.34 9.66
N LEU A 96 -6.20 -0.10 9.95
CA LEU A 96 -6.66 0.02 11.34
C LEU A 96 -6.39 -1.27 12.12
N ILE A 97 -6.74 -2.41 11.54
CA ILE A 97 -6.49 -3.70 12.17
C ILE A 97 -4.98 -3.94 12.33
N ALA A 98 -4.19 -3.60 11.31
CA ALA A 98 -2.75 -3.76 11.36
C ALA A 98 -2.12 -2.89 12.46
N ARG A 99 -2.58 -1.67 12.64
CA ARG A 99 -2.11 -0.81 13.74
C ARG A 99 -2.41 -1.42 15.09
N HIS A 100 -3.59 -2.01 15.24
CA HIS A 100 -3.95 -2.74 16.47
C HIS A 100 -2.97 -3.90 16.72
N ARG A 101 -2.71 -4.70 15.69
CA ARG A 101 -1.85 -5.89 15.83
C ARG A 101 -0.37 -5.56 16.01
N VAL A 102 0.13 -4.58 15.30
CA VAL A 102 1.57 -4.27 15.28
C VAL A 102 1.94 -3.26 16.36
N LEU A 103 1.12 -2.23 16.55
CA LEU A 103 1.44 -1.12 17.46
C LEU A 103 0.66 -1.17 18.78
N GLY A 104 -0.35 -2.03 18.87
CA GLY A 104 -1.20 -2.10 20.06
C GLY A 104 -2.22 -0.99 20.17
N ASP A 105 -2.48 -0.27 19.08
CA ASP A 105 -3.50 0.79 19.08
C ASP A 105 -4.87 0.20 19.40
N GLU A 106 -5.63 0.87 20.23
CA GLU A 106 -7.03 0.50 20.46
C GLU A 106 -7.89 1.10 19.37
N ILE A 107 -8.76 0.28 18.78
CA ILE A 107 -9.60 0.68 17.67
C ILE A 107 -11.06 0.73 18.11
N ALA A 108 -11.71 1.87 17.88
CA ALA A 108 -13.15 2.03 18.09
C ALA A 108 -13.84 2.04 16.73
N SER A 109 -14.75 1.11 16.52
CA SER A 109 -15.47 1.00 15.24
C SER A 109 -16.87 0.46 15.47
N PHE A 110 -17.81 0.87 14.63
CA PHE A 110 -19.14 0.29 14.59
C PHE A 110 -19.24 -0.82 13.53
N ASP A 111 -18.17 -1.07 12.77
CA ASP A 111 -18.16 -2.09 11.73
C ASP A 111 -17.97 -3.47 12.34
N LYS A 112 -18.94 -4.36 12.12
CA LYS A 112 -18.92 -5.70 12.70
C LYS A 112 -17.79 -6.56 12.14
N LYS A 113 -17.50 -6.46 10.85
CA LYS A 113 -16.44 -7.24 10.22
C LYS A 113 -15.08 -6.83 10.77
N LEU A 114 -14.86 -5.53 10.92
CA LEU A 114 -13.62 -5.01 11.47
C LEU A 114 -13.45 -5.47 12.92
N ASN A 115 -14.49 -5.33 13.72
CA ASN A 115 -14.43 -5.71 15.14
C ASN A 115 -14.11 -7.18 15.36
N LYS A 116 -14.55 -8.06 14.45
CA LYS A 116 -14.22 -9.49 14.55
C LYS A 116 -12.74 -9.77 14.39
N MET A 117 -11.99 -8.85 13.78
CA MET A 117 -10.56 -9.02 13.55
C MET A 117 -9.71 -8.44 14.69
N LEU A 118 -10.31 -7.80 15.65
CA LEU A 118 -9.63 -7.22 16.82
C LEU A 118 -9.60 -8.20 18.06
#